data_33308fa81872ec01e8df7277f6111480
#
_entry.id   33308fa81872ec01e8df7277f6111480
#
_cell.length_a   1.000
_cell.length_b   1.000
_cell.length_c   1.000
_cell.angle_alpha   90.00
_cell.angle_beta   90.00
_cell.angle_gamma   90.00
#
_symmetry.space_group_name_H-M   'P 1'
#
loop_
_entity.id
_entity.type
_entity.pdbx_description
1 polymer ?
#
loop_
_entity_poly.entity_id
_entity_poly.type
_entity_poly.pdbx_seq_one_letter_code
_entity_poly.pdbx_strand_id
1 'polypeptide(L)'
;MTIHRIEGFDGPAEGDLTSVTVDGTKVAVALVEGVLRAVDDTCTHMACSLSEGDIEGTSVVCPCHFGRFDLATGAVLGGPPERPIGVWRAALRDGALELER
;
A
#
# COMPACT_ATOMS: atom_id res chain seq x y z
N MET A 1 16.36 10.52 -0.69
CA MET A 1 15.55 9.37 -1.14
C MET A 1 16.28 8.07 -0.83
N THR A 2 15.56 7.10 -0.29
CA THR A 2 16.14 5.82 0.10
C THR A 2 15.42 4.72 -0.66
N ILE A 3 16.18 3.84 -1.29
CA ILE A 3 15.62 2.68 -1.99
C ILE A 3 15.83 1.45 -1.12
N HIS A 4 14.76 0.72 -0.87
CA HIS A 4 14.78 -0.53 -0.11
C HIS A 4 14.46 -1.68 -1.05
N ARG A 5 15.28 -2.71 -1.02
CA ARG A 5 15.13 -3.84 -1.94
C ARG A 5 14.74 -5.09 -1.16
N ILE A 6 13.67 -5.75 -1.61
CA ILE A 6 13.16 -6.97 -1.00
C ILE A 6 13.29 -8.09 -2.02
N GLU A 7 14.21 -9.03 -1.75
CA GLU A 7 14.49 -10.12 -2.65
C GLU A 7 13.40 -11.19 -2.61
N GLY A 8 13.21 -11.89 -3.72
CA GLY A 8 12.29 -13.01 -3.80
C GLY A 8 10.82 -12.61 -3.67
N PHE A 9 10.49 -11.36 -3.98
CA PHE A 9 9.12 -10.88 -3.88
C PHE A 9 8.34 -11.28 -5.13
N ASP A 10 7.27 -12.05 -4.93
CA ASP A 10 6.41 -12.48 -6.04
C ASP A 10 5.28 -11.50 -6.32
N GLY A 11 5.03 -10.61 -5.40
CA GLY A 11 3.97 -9.62 -5.52
C GLY A 11 2.58 -10.19 -5.29
N PRO A 12 1.58 -9.32 -5.12
CA PRO A 12 0.20 -9.76 -5.08
C PRO A 12 -0.30 -10.04 -6.50
N ALA A 13 -1.38 -10.81 -6.60
CA ALA A 13 -2.08 -10.97 -7.86
C ALA A 13 -2.82 -9.66 -8.20
N GLU A 14 -3.22 -9.53 -9.46
CA GLU A 14 -4.00 -8.37 -9.90
C GLU A 14 -5.24 -8.21 -9.02
N GLY A 15 -5.42 -7.01 -8.45
CA GLY A 15 -6.55 -6.70 -7.59
C GLY A 15 -6.35 -7.10 -6.13
N ASP A 16 -5.19 -7.61 -5.76
CA ASP A 16 -4.91 -8.06 -4.40
C ASP A 16 -3.92 -7.16 -3.67
N LEU A 17 -3.89 -7.31 -2.35
CA LEU A 17 -2.99 -6.61 -1.44
C LEU A 17 -2.10 -7.61 -0.71
N THR A 18 -0.88 -7.19 -0.42
CA THR A 18 0.00 -7.90 0.50
C THR A 18 0.76 -6.87 1.33
N SER A 19 1.45 -7.31 2.37
CA SER A 19 2.27 -6.40 3.16
C SER A 19 3.71 -6.86 3.18
N VAL A 20 4.62 -5.88 3.27
CA VAL A 20 6.04 -6.13 3.50
C VAL A 20 6.50 -5.19 4.61
N THR A 21 7.61 -5.53 5.26
CA THR A 21 8.16 -4.69 6.31
C THR A 21 9.52 -4.17 5.86
N VAL A 22 9.69 -2.86 5.95
CA VAL A 22 10.92 -2.17 5.55
C VAL A 22 11.38 -1.34 6.73
N ASP A 23 12.54 -1.69 7.31
CA ASP A 23 13.11 -0.98 8.46
C ASP A 23 12.08 -0.77 9.58
N GLY A 24 11.30 -1.80 9.87
CA GLY A 24 10.29 -1.74 10.92
C GLY A 24 8.97 -1.10 10.51
N THR A 25 8.87 -0.58 9.29
CA THR A 25 7.64 0.03 8.78
C THR A 25 6.90 -0.97 7.90
N LYS A 26 5.62 -1.23 8.21
CA LYS A 26 4.78 -2.06 7.35
C LYS A 26 4.28 -1.25 6.16
N VAL A 27 4.40 -1.85 4.99
CA VAL A 27 3.98 -1.23 3.73
C VAL A 27 2.99 -2.16 3.05
N ALA A 28 1.84 -1.62 2.66
CA ALA A 28 0.85 -2.36 1.89
C ALA A 28 1.19 -2.22 0.41
N VAL A 29 1.27 -3.34 -0.29
CA VAL A 29 1.60 -3.37 -1.71
C VAL A 29 0.42 -3.96 -2.46
N ALA A 30 -0.01 -3.26 -3.50
CA ALA A 30 -1.15 -3.65 -4.32
C ALA A 30 -0.75 -3.70 -5.78
N LEU A 31 -1.42 -4.57 -6.53
CA LEU A 31 -1.30 -4.60 -7.99
C LEU A 31 -2.66 -4.24 -8.57
N VAL A 32 -2.74 -3.08 -9.22
CA VAL A 32 -3.99 -2.55 -9.75
C VAL A 32 -3.78 -2.12 -11.18
N GLU A 33 -4.53 -2.71 -12.09
CA GLU A 33 -4.46 -2.40 -13.53
C GLU A 33 -3.03 -2.56 -14.06
N GLY A 34 -2.34 -3.58 -13.58
CA GLY A 34 -0.97 -3.87 -13.99
C GLY A 34 0.09 -2.96 -13.36
N VAL A 35 -0.30 -2.08 -12.42
CA VAL A 35 0.61 -1.13 -11.79
C VAL A 35 0.77 -1.47 -10.32
N LEU A 36 2.04 -1.56 -9.86
CA LEU A 36 2.31 -1.73 -8.44
C LEU A 36 2.12 -0.40 -7.72
N ARG A 37 1.37 -0.46 -6.61
CA ARG A 37 1.17 0.68 -5.73
C ARG A 37 1.58 0.28 -4.33
N ALA A 38 2.19 1.19 -3.59
CA ALA A 38 2.62 0.91 -2.22
C ALA A 38 2.30 2.11 -1.34
N VAL A 39 1.67 1.83 -0.21
CA VAL A 39 1.31 2.85 0.78
C VAL A 39 1.66 2.31 2.16
N ASP A 40 1.79 3.20 3.14
CA ASP A 40 1.95 2.75 4.52
C ASP A 40 0.77 1.86 4.89
N ASP A 41 1.04 0.76 5.57
CA ASP A 41 0.01 -0.22 5.88
C ASP A 41 -0.92 0.22 7.00
N THR A 42 -0.45 1.08 7.88
CA THR A 42 -1.23 1.52 9.04
C THR A 42 -2.17 2.65 8.67
N CYS A 43 -3.48 2.42 8.85
CA CYS A 43 -4.50 3.42 8.59
C CYS A 43 -4.27 4.65 9.49
N THR A 44 -4.42 5.86 8.92
CA THR A 44 -4.18 7.10 9.67
C THR A 44 -5.26 7.39 10.70
N HIS A 45 -6.43 6.76 10.59
CA HIS A 45 -7.50 6.90 11.56
C HIS A 45 -7.28 5.99 12.77
N MET A 46 -6.98 4.71 12.51
CA MET A 46 -6.74 3.72 13.54
C MET A 46 -5.62 2.80 13.07
N ALA A 47 -4.98 2.12 14.03
CA ALA A 47 -3.85 1.25 13.71
C ALA A 47 -4.27 -0.08 13.09
N CYS A 48 -5.16 -0.03 12.10
CA CYS A 48 -5.58 -1.21 11.36
C CYS A 48 -4.73 -1.37 10.10
N SER A 49 -4.48 -2.61 9.70
CA SER A 49 -3.67 -2.90 8.52
C SER A 49 -4.50 -2.74 7.26
N LEU A 50 -4.09 -1.82 6.38
CA LEU A 50 -4.74 -1.64 5.08
C LEU A 50 -4.60 -2.90 4.21
N SER A 51 -3.52 -3.66 4.39
CA SER A 51 -3.29 -4.89 3.62
C SER A 51 -4.32 -5.98 3.95
N GLU A 52 -5.08 -5.84 5.03
CA GLU A 52 -6.17 -6.75 5.36
C GLU A 52 -7.52 -6.25 4.82
N GLY A 53 -7.54 -5.10 4.17
CA GLY A 53 -8.74 -4.55 3.57
C GLY A 53 -8.93 -4.99 2.14
N ASP A 54 -9.62 -4.16 1.37
CA ASP A 54 -9.99 -4.46 0.00
C ASP A 54 -9.55 -3.35 -0.95
N ILE A 55 -9.40 -3.71 -2.22
CA ILE A 55 -9.18 -2.74 -3.28
C ILE A 55 -10.51 -2.49 -3.97
N GLU A 56 -10.84 -1.20 -4.16
CA GLU A 56 -11.99 -0.78 -4.95
C GLU A 56 -11.50 0.22 -5.98
N GLY A 57 -11.53 -0.18 -7.27
CA GLY A 57 -10.98 0.65 -8.33
C GLY A 57 -9.49 0.88 -8.10
N THR A 58 -9.10 2.14 -7.90
CA THR A 58 -7.70 2.52 -7.62
C THR A 58 -7.50 2.96 -6.19
N SER A 59 -8.40 2.56 -5.29
CA SER A 59 -8.34 2.91 -3.88
C SER A 59 -8.25 1.66 -3.00
N VAL A 60 -7.77 1.84 -1.77
CA VAL A 60 -7.76 0.82 -0.74
C VAL A 60 -8.76 1.20 0.34
N VAL A 61 -9.52 0.21 0.84
CA VAL A 61 -10.53 0.41 1.87
C VAL A 61 -10.03 -0.24 3.16
N CYS A 62 -9.95 0.57 4.22
CA CYS A 62 -9.54 0.09 5.54
C CYS A 62 -10.62 -0.83 6.12
N PRO A 63 -10.25 -2.00 6.66
CA PRO A 63 -11.25 -2.95 7.17
C PRO A 63 -11.93 -2.52 8.45
N CYS A 64 -11.38 -1.55 9.18
CA CYS A 64 -11.91 -1.19 10.49
C CYS A 64 -13.12 -0.26 10.40
N HIS A 65 -13.03 0.85 9.70
CA HIS A 65 -14.14 1.81 9.61
C HIS A 65 -14.38 2.24 8.17
N PHE A 66 -13.90 1.43 7.21
CA PHE A 66 -14.12 1.64 5.79
C PHE A 66 -13.57 2.97 5.28
N GLY A 67 -12.52 3.49 5.93
CA GLY A 67 -11.78 4.63 5.40
C GLY A 67 -11.17 4.26 4.06
N ARG A 68 -11.18 5.21 3.13
CA ARG A 68 -10.71 4.94 1.76
C ARG A 68 -9.59 5.90 1.40
N PHE A 69 -8.54 5.35 0.81
CA PHE A 69 -7.37 6.12 0.38
C PHE A 69 -7.06 5.83 -1.07
N ASP A 70 -6.67 6.88 -1.80
CA ASP A 70 -6.18 6.73 -3.17
C ASP A 70 -4.80 6.08 -3.16
N LEU A 71 -4.64 4.99 -3.91
CA LEU A 71 -3.36 4.26 -3.92
C LEU A 71 -2.26 5.01 -4.65
N ALA A 72 -2.59 5.93 -5.55
CA ALA A 72 -1.59 6.68 -6.29
C ALA A 72 -1.09 7.90 -5.50
N THR A 73 -1.96 8.58 -4.77
CA THR A 73 -1.64 9.84 -4.10
C THR A 73 -1.66 9.77 -2.58
N GLY A 74 -2.31 8.75 -2.02
CA GLY A 74 -2.52 8.64 -0.58
C GLY A 74 -3.64 9.50 -0.04
N ALA A 75 -4.34 10.22 -0.90
CA ALA A 75 -5.39 11.14 -0.47
C ALA A 75 -6.57 10.39 0.16
N VAL A 76 -7.17 10.98 1.18
CA VAL A 76 -8.38 10.45 1.79
C VAL A 76 -9.54 10.66 0.82
N LEU A 77 -10.21 9.57 0.47
CA LEU A 77 -11.35 9.61 -0.45
C LEU A 77 -12.69 9.46 0.29
N GLY A 78 -12.66 9.05 1.55
CA GLY A 78 -13.88 8.90 2.32
C GLY A 78 -13.65 8.25 3.66
N GLY A 79 -14.68 8.28 4.52
CA GLY A 79 -14.64 7.66 5.83
C GLY A 79 -14.02 8.54 6.91
N PRO A 80 -13.75 7.94 8.10
CA PRO A 80 -13.26 8.70 9.24
C PRO A 80 -11.86 9.32 9.12
N PRO A 81 -10.90 8.76 8.33
CA PRO A 81 -9.56 9.34 8.29
C PRO A 81 -9.56 10.79 7.81
N GLU A 82 -8.74 11.61 8.44
CA GLU A 82 -8.62 13.03 8.09
C GLU A 82 -7.25 13.36 7.49
N ARG A 83 -6.30 12.41 7.56
CA ARG A 83 -4.95 12.60 7.04
C ARG A 83 -4.66 11.62 5.94
N PRO A 84 -3.94 12.05 4.88
CA PRO A 84 -3.55 11.13 3.82
C PRO A 84 -2.61 10.06 4.37
N ILE A 85 -2.51 8.95 3.61
CA ILE A 85 -1.58 7.88 3.90
C ILE A 85 -0.28 8.12 3.12
N GLY A 86 0.85 7.72 3.70
CA GLY A 86 2.14 7.85 3.01
C GLY A 86 2.22 6.93 1.80
N VAL A 87 2.81 7.44 0.72
CA VAL A 87 2.93 6.71 -0.54
C VAL A 87 4.40 6.42 -0.83
N TRP A 88 4.67 5.21 -1.32
CA TRP A 88 6.00 4.77 -1.74
C TRP A 88 5.98 4.55 -3.25
N ARG A 89 7.14 4.72 -3.90
CA ARG A 89 7.32 4.24 -5.27
C ARG A 89 7.65 2.76 -5.21
N ALA A 90 7.05 1.98 -6.09
CA ALA A 90 7.25 0.55 -6.12
C ALA A 90 7.60 0.09 -7.52
N ALA A 91 8.58 -0.80 -7.63
CA ALA A 91 8.96 -1.40 -8.90
C ALA A 91 9.45 -2.82 -8.65
N LEU A 92 9.25 -3.71 -9.64
CA LEU A 92 9.86 -5.03 -9.64
C LEU A 92 11.06 -5.01 -10.55
N ARG A 93 12.22 -5.44 -10.02
CA ARG A 93 13.46 -5.52 -10.80
C ARG A 93 14.19 -6.81 -10.43
N ASP A 94 14.44 -7.65 -11.43
CA ASP A 94 15.23 -8.86 -11.24
C ASP A 94 14.73 -9.74 -10.09
N GLY A 95 13.41 -9.90 -9.99
CA GLY A 95 12.79 -10.72 -8.95
C GLY A 95 12.75 -10.10 -7.58
N ALA A 96 13.03 -8.81 -7.47
CA ALA A 96 12.98 -8.09 -6.20
C ALA A 96 12.03 -6.91 -6.27
N LEU A 97 11.39 -6.61 -5.15
CA LEU A 97 10.60 -5.40 -4.98
C LEU A 97 11.52 -4.28 -4.54
N GLU A 98 11.48 -3.15 -5.25
CA GLU A 98 12.17 -1.94 -4.82
C GLU A 98 11.14 -0.93 -4.38
N LEU A 99 11.29 -0.44 -3.15
CA LEU A 99 10.43 0.59 -2.59
C LEU A 99 11.26 1.83 -2.31
N GLU A 100 10.76 2.96 -2.77
CA GLU A 100 11.45 4.24 -2.61
C GLU A 100 10.51 5.27 -2.01
N ARG A 101 11.04 6.02 -1.05
CA ARG A 101 10.28 7.11 -0.44
C ARG A 101 11.15 8.34 -0.33
#